data_5d4dd20087c3ed56815b466b310f9827
#
_entry.id   5d4dd20087c3ed56815b466b310f9827
#
_cell.length_a   1.000
_cell.length_b   1.000
_cell.length_c   1.000
_cell.angle_alpha   90.00
_cell.angle_beta   90.00
_cell.angle_gamma   90.00
#
_symmetry.space_group_name_H-M   'P 1'
#
loop_
_entity.id
_entity.type
_entity.pdbx_description
1 polymer ?
#
loop_
_entity_poly.entity_id
_entity_poly.type
_entity_poly.pdbx_seq_one_letter_code
_entity_poly.pdbx_strand_id
1 'polypeptide(L)'
;MNKTTIKSLVLIALLAMPSFMQAQTFTGIAEEQKAQNTPEGWKKVDLPLLPEINANNTFNIADYGASTSAEDNTKAIQKALDAVPATGGMVVVPAGTWRFGTTAEMTSKTEILSIKSKTVLHLCAGATLQLVEYGKAPNNKTIFIGCKNRKQSDIIIEGEGETSVIDGQGARWWLAREKKETFNPGAMIRLEQGTRFLLRNFKIQNTPGVNITISNSGKASHATIHDVKISEPASEAGKGKASHNTDGVSIWGPYINIYNCNISNGDDNVVVDADGQYIHVWDCYFGTGHGASIGSFTSNVKHVWFDNITMNGTTAGIRLKTGVNKDKSGNITSLRGGGEEDFRFTNFTMTKVKNPFSIDLFYDKNYNSDPAVDEANQRAVDSSTP
;
A
#
# COMPACT_ATOMS: atom_id res chain seq x y z
N MET A 1 -62.33 41.11 27.54
CA MET A 1 -61.43 41.42 26.34
C MET A 1 -60.23 40.53 26.41
N ASN A 2 -60.26 39.41 25.70
CA ASN A 2 -59.17 38.42 25.63
C ASN A 2 -58.23 38.78 24.49
N LYS A 3 -56.95 38.97 24.79
CA LYS A 3 -55.90 39.07 23.79
C LYS A 3 -55.24 37.69 23.62
N THR A 4 -55.57 37.06 22.50
CA THR A 4 -54.97 35.81 22.08
C THR A 4 -53.62 36.14 21.40
N THR A 5 -52.53 35.69 21.97
CA THR A 5 -51.18 35.84 21.39
C THR A 5 -50.90 34.63 20.47
N ILE A 6 -50.83 34.86 19.18
CA ILE A 6 -50.44 33.87 18.19
C ILE A 6 -48.91 33.78 18.23
N LYS A 7 -48.35 32.63 18.67
CA LYS A 7 -46.94 32.32 18.51
C LYS A 7 -46.72 31.72 17.10
N SER A 8 -46.11 32.51 16.25
CA SER A 8 -45.63 32.01 14.94
C SER A 8 -44.42 31.09 15.15
N LEU A 9 -44.63 29.82 14.87
CA LEU A 9 -43.53 28.84 14.75
C LEU A 9 -42.86 29.06 13.39
N VAL A 10 -41.66 29.62 13.38
CA VAL A 10 -40.84 29.64 12.19
C VAL A 10 -40.12 28.31 12.08
N LEU A 11 -40.59 27.45 11.19
CA LEU A 11 -39.95 26.21 10.82
C LEU A 11 -38.79 26.53 9.87
N ILE A 12 -37.56 26.57 10.40
CA ILE A 12 -36.38 26.69 9.57
C ILE A 12 -36.14 25.29 8.98
N ALA A 13 -36.58 25.08 7.74
CA ALA A 13 -36.17 23.96 6.94
C ALA A 13 -34.71 24.18 6.53
N LEU A 14 -33.78 23.52 7.19
CA LEU A 14 -32.40 23.35 6.65
C LEU A 14 -32.51 22.51 5.37
N LEU A 15 -32.60 23.17 4.24
CA LEU A 15 -32.30 22.56 2.95
C LEU A 15 -30.82 22.21 2.99
N ALA A 16 -30.49 20.93 3.18
CA ALA A 16 -29.19 20.41 2.85
C ALA A 16 -28.98 20.61 1.35
N MET A 17 -28.32 21.70 0.99
CA MET A 17 -27.83 21.86 -0.37
C MET A 17 -26.85 20.71 -0.63
N PRO A 18 -27.02 19.93 -1.71
CA PRO A 18 -25.96 19.04 -2.13
C PRO A 18 -24.75 19.95 -2.39
N SER A 19 -23.67 19.73 -1.66
CA SER A 19 -22.38 20.31 -1.98
C SER A 19 -22.08 19.87 -3.42
N PHE A 20 -22.24 20.80 -4.35
CA PHE A 20 -21.71 20.64 -5.68
C PHE A 20 -20.20 20.46 -5.51
N MET A 21 -19.72 19.22 -5.59
CA MET A 21 -18.32 18.97 -5.82
C MET A 21 -17.95 19.71 -7.11
N GLN A 22 -17.29 20.84 -6.95
CA GLN A 22 -16.61 21.48 -8.07
C GLN A 22 -15.69 20.44 -8.66
N ALA A 23 -15.87 20.12 -9.93
CA ALA A 23 -14.97 19.21 -10.63
C ALA A 23 -13.55 19.76 -10.44
N GLN A 24 -12.77 19.11 -9.60
CA GLN A 24 -11.35 19.41 -9.50
C GLN A 24 -10.76 19.05 -10.85
N THR A 25 -10.51 20.08 -11.64
CA THR A 25 -9.63 19.94 -12.78
C THR A 25 -8.29 19.49 -12.23
N PHE A 26 -7.77 18.36 -12.70
CA PHE A 26 -6.46 17.80 -12.34
C PHE A 26 -5.32 18.73 -12.82
N THR A 27 -5.26 19.94 -12.31
CA THR A 27 -4.17 20.90 -12.56
C THR A 27 -2.95 20.62 -11.67
N GLY A 28 -3.10 19.82 -10.62
CA GLY A 28 -2.01 19.46 -9.69
C GLY A 28 -0.95 18.50 -10.26
N ILE A 29 -1.25 17.81 -11.36
CA ILE A 29 -0.32 16.87 -12.00
C ILE A 29 0.99 17.56 -12.44
N ALA A 30 0.92 18.78 -12.95
CA ALA A 30 2.10 19.53 -13.38
C ALA A 30 3.00 19.99 -12.21
N GLU A 31 2.46 20.12 -11.00
CA GLU A 31 3.22 20.49 -9.81
C GLU A 31 3.93 19.29 -9.19
N GLU A 32 3.33 18.13 -9.22
CA GLU A 32 3.96 16.88 -8.79
C GLU A 32 5.20 16.53 -9.63
N GLN A 33 5.26 16.94 -10.90
CA GLN A 33 6.43 16.77 -11.77
C GLN A 33 7.60 17.70 -11.42
N LYS A 34 7.37 18.81 -10.72
CA LYS A 34 8.42 19.80 -10.42
C LYS A 34 9.31 19.43 -9.24
N ALA A 35 8.89 18.51 -8.40
CA ALA A 35 9.54 18.24 -7.11
C ALA A 35 10.75 17.31 -7.20
N GLN A 36 11.20 16.90 -8.38
CA GLN A 36 12.19 15.82 -8.48
C GLN A 36 13.56 16.32 -8.90
N ASN A 37 14.48 16.29 -7.94
CA ASN A 37 15.91 16.28 -8.21
C ASN A 37 16.37 14.83 -8.41
N THR A 38 16.49 14.39 -9.66
CA THR A 38 17.14 13.10 -9.94
C THR A 38 18.63 13.23 -9.65
N PRO A 39 19.27 12.23 -9.03
CA PRO A 39 20.70 12.23 -8.82
C PRO A 39 21.47 12.38 -10.13
N GLU A 40 22.60 13.12 -10.08
CA GLU A 40 23.50 13.21 -11.21
C GLU A 40 23.95 11.81 -11.65
N GLY A 41 23.85 11.52 -12.94
CA GLY A 41 24.18 10.23 -13.52
C GLY A 41 23.01 9.25 -13.62
N TRP A 42 21.88 9.49 -12.99
CA TRP A 42 20.64 8.80 -13.36
C TRP A 42 20.20 9.34 -14.72
N LYS A 43 19.92 8.45 -15.66
CA LYS A 43 19.19 8.88 -16.87
C LYS A 43 17.97 9.59 -16.36
N LYS A 44 17.68 10.77 -16.94
CA LYS A 44 16.46 11.52 -16.67
C LYS A 44 15.33 10.52 -16.82
N VAL A 45 14.95 9.93 -15.71
CA VAL A 45 13.77 9.11 -15.65
C VAL A 45 12.69 10.10 -15.96
N ASP A 46 12.10 9.99 -17.14
CA ASP A 46 10.86 10.72 -17.39
C ASP A 46 9.95 10.31 -16.26
N LEU A 47 9.78 11.24 -15.34
CA LEU A 47 9.05 11.07 -14.11
C LEU A 47 7.78 10.29 -14.33
N PRO A 48 7.30 9.57 -13.33
CA PRO A 48 6.21 8.64 -13.56
C PRO A 48 5.18 9.35 -14.40
N LEU A 49 4.96 8.82 -15.58
CA LEU A 49 3.87 9.28 -16.41
C LEU A 49 2.65 9.25 -15.52
N LEU A 50 2.09 10.41 -15.22
CA LEU A 50 0.94 10.50 -14.35
C LEU A 50 -0.30 10.01 -15.08
N PRO A 51 -1.30 9.48 -14.35
CA PRO A 51 -2.52 9.02 -14.96
C PRO A 51 -3.21 10.10 -15.80
N GLU A 52 -3.64 9.72 -17.00
CA GLU A 52 -4.45 10.56 -17.88
C GLU A 52 -5.90 10.10 -17.81
N ILE A 53 -6.71 10.74 -16.96
CA ILE A 53 -8.09 10.32 -16.69
C ILE A 53 -9.04 11.51 -16.87
N ASN A 54 -10.15 11.27 -17.57
CA ASN A 54 -11.27 12.19 -17.53
C ASN A 54 -12.11 11.92 -16.27
N ALA A 55 -11.85 12.66 -15.22
CA ALA A 55 -12.54 12.51 -13.93
C ALA A 55 -13.92 13.22 -13.86
N ASN A 56 -14.38 13.86 -14.95
CA ASN A 56 -15.67 14.57 -14.97
C ASN A 56 -16.88 13.62 -14.88
N ASN A 57 -16.71 12.36 -15.27
CA ASN A 57 -17.73 11.31 -15.09
C ASN A 57 -17.63 10.76 -13.66
N THR A 58 -18.61 11.02 -12.84
CA THR A 58 -18.65 10.56 -11.45
C THR A 58 -19.68 9.46 -11.23
N PHE A 59 -19.30 8.47 -10.42
CA PHE A 59 -20.09 7.29 -10.09
C PHE A 59 -20.11 7.13 -8.58
N ASN A 60 -21.15 7.66 -7.93
CA ASN A 60 -21.30 7.54 -6.48
C ASN A 60 -21.72 6.11 -6.12
N ILE A 61 -21.01 5.44 -5.23
CA ILE A 61 -21.32 4.04 -4.84
C ILE A 61 -22.73 3.88 -4.29
N ALA A 62 -23.30 4.91 -3.66
CA ALA A 62 -24.68 4.90 -3.14
C ALA A 62 -25.71 4.76 -4.27
N ASP A 63 -25.47 5.34 -5.44
CA ASP A 63 -26.36 5.23 -6.63
C ASP A 63 -26.37 3.80 -7.19
N TYR A 64 -25.41 2.97 -6.82
CA TYR A 64 -25.29 1.57 -7.20
C TYR A 64 -25.78 0.60 -6.12
N GLY A 65 -26.38 1.16 -5.06
CA GLY A 65 -27.01 0.41 -3.98
C GLY A 65 -26.12 0.15 -2.76
N ALA A 66 -24.97 0.85 -2.65
CA ALA A 66 -24.20 0.82 -1.42
C ALA A 66 -24.94 1.56 -0.29
N SER A 67 -24.83 1.04 0.93
CA SER A 67 -25.42 1.63 2.13
C SER A 67 -24.47 1.48 3.32
N THR A 68 -24.39 2.50 4.16
CA THR A 68 -23.62 2.46 5.41
C THR A 68 -24.19 1.48 6.43
N SER A 69 -25.48 1.12 6.30
CA SER A 69 -26.15 0.10 7.12
C SER A 69 -25.97 -1.32 6.60
N ALA A 70 -25.46 -1.50 5.36
CA ALA A 70 -25.23 -2.82 4.81
C ALA A 70 -24.04 -3.52 5.48
N GLU A 71 -24.16 -4.82 5.69
CA GLU A 71 -23.05 -5.64 6.20
C GLU A 71 -21.95 -5.80 5.15
N ASP A 72 -22.30 -5.74 3.85
CA ASP A 72 -21.37 -5.85 2.73
C ASP A 72 -21.84 -5.04 1.52
N ASN A 73 -20.99 -4.17 1.03
CA ASN A 73 -21.19 -3.33 -0.15
C ASN A 73 -20.37 -3.78 -1.37
N THR A 74 -19.69 -4.91 -1.31
CA THR A 74 -18.75 -5.33 -2.37
C THR A 74 -19.37 -5.28 -3.76
N LYS A 75 -20.58 -5.84 -3.91
CA LYS A 75 -21.28 -5.85 -5.21
C LYS A 75 -21.64 -4.44 -5.70
N ALA A 76 -22.09 -3.58 -4.80
CA ALA A 76 -22.49 -2.21 -5.13
C ALA A 76 -21.26 -1.37 -5.53
N ILE A 77 -20.18 -1.44 -4.76
CA ILE A 77 -18.92 -0.75 -5.08
C ILE A 77 -18.36 -1.27 -6.41
N GLN A 78 -18.36 -2.60 -6.61
CA GLN A 78 -17.87 -3.18 -7.87
C GLN A 78 -18.71 -2.74 -9.08
N LYS A 79 -20.04 -2.63 -8.95
CA LYS A 79 -20.89 -2.10 -10.02
C LYS A 79 -20.52 -0.66 -10.39
N ALA A 80 -20.22 0.19 -9.41
CA ALA A 80 -19.77 1.55 -9.66
C ALA A 80 -18.41 1.56 -10.39
N LEU A 81 -17.46 0.72 -9.97
CA LEU A 81 -16.18 0.54 -10.65
C LEU A 81 -16.34 0.02 -12.09
N ASP A 82 -17.26 -0.90 -12.29
CA ASP A 82 -17.54 -1.47 -13.64
C ASP A 82 -18.25 -0.48 -14.56
N ALA A 83 -18.99 0.49 -14.00
CA ALA A 83 -19.68 1.52 -14.77
C ALA A 83 -18.75 2.57 -15.39
N VAL A 84 -17.53 2.72 -14.89
CA VAL A 84 -16.56 3.67 -15.47
C VAL A 84 -16.31 3.34 -16.94
N PRO A 85 -16.52 4.28 -17.88
CA PRO A 85 -16.32 4.02 -19.31
C PRO A 85 -14.85 3.96 -19.69
N ALA A 86 -14.54 3.51 -20.88
CA ALA A 86 -13.17 3.45 -21.41
C ALA A 86 -12.48 4.83 -21.49
N THR A 87 -13.26 5.90 -21.54
CA THR A 87 -12.77 7.29 -21.50
C THR A 87 -12.32 7.74 -20.12
N GLY A 88 -12.69 6.99 -19.07
CA GLY A 88 -12.33 7.25 -17.68
C GLY A 88 -13.47 7.82 -16.85
N GLY A 89 -13.29 7.78 -15.53
CA GLY A 89 -14.24 8.32 -14.57
C GLY A 89 -13.77 8.17 -13.12
N MET A 90 -14.51 8.80 -12.24
CA MET A 90 -14.26 8.82 -10.80
C MET A 90 -15.37 8.06 -10.06
N VAL A 91 -14.99 7.02 -9.34
CA VAL A 91 -15.87 6.34 -8.38
C VAL A 91 -15.73 7.05 -7.04
N VAL A 92 -16.84 7.59 -6.54
CA VAL A 92 -16.89 8.38 -5.32
C VAL A 92 -17.41 7.53 -4.17
N VAL A 93 -16.62 7.50 -3.08
CA VAL A 93 -16.99 6.90 -1.80
C VAL A 93 -17.34 8.05 -0.84
N PRO A 94 -18.62 8.32 -0.54
CA PRO A 94 -19.02 9.42 0.34
C PRO A 94 -18.60 9.20 1.80
N ALA A 95 -18.71 10.22 2.63
CA ALA A 95 -18.54 10.11 4.07
C ALA A 95 -19.41 8.98 4.67
N GLY A 96 -18.84 8.23 5.61
CA GLY A 96 -19.49 7.08 6.24
C GLY A 96 -18.62 5.82 6.18
N THR A 97 -19.08 4.75 6.81
CA THR A 97 -18.39 3.46 6.82
C THR A 97 -19.04 2.49 5.84
N TRP A 98 -18.25 2.08 4.85
CA TRP A 98 -18.66 1.22 3.74
C TRP A 98 -17.94 -0.12 3.83
N ARG A 99 -18.61 -1.14 4.35
CA ARG A 99 -18.01 -2.47 4.53
C ARG A 99 -17.93 -3.20 3.21
N PHE A 100 -16.84 -3.90 2.96
CA PHE A 100 -16.64 -4.71 1.76
C PHE A 100 -15.85 -5.98 2.10
N GLY A 101 -15.96 -7.01 1.28
CA GLY A 101 -15.09 -8.19 1.40
C GLY A 101 -15.81 -9.53 1.45
N THR A 102 -17.13 -9.57 1.55
CA THR A 102 -17.90 -10.81 1.51
C THR A 102 -18.66 -10.95 0.21
N THR A 103 -18.33 -11.93 -0.60
CA THR A 103 -19.29 -12.44 -1.61
C THR A 103 -19.12 -13.92 -1.76
N ALA A 104 -20.23 -14.66 -1.80
CA ALA A 104 -20.24 -16.11 -2.08
C ALA A 104 -19.64 -16.46 -3.47
N GLU A 105 -19.54 -15.47 -4.37
CA GLU A 105 -19.02 -15.63 -5.73
C GLU A 105 -17.50 -15.44 -5.85
N MET A 106 -16.82 -15.08 -4.75
CA MET A 106 -15.40 -14.70 -4.80
C MET A 106 -14.40 -15.86 -4.77
N THR A 107 -14.84 -17.09 -4.78
CA THR A 107 -13.96 -18.27 -4.78
C THR A 107 -13.05 -18.36 -6.00
N SER A 108 -13.37 -17.66 -7.09
CA SER A 108 -12.59 -17.64 -8.33
C SER A 108 -11.90 -16.30 -8.62
N LYS A 109 -12.25 -15.21 -7.93
CA LYS A 109 -11.64 -13.89 -8.15
C LYS A 109 -10.37 -13.76 -7.34
N THR A 110 -9.41 -13.05 -7.91
CA THR A 110 -8.10 -12.81 -7.32
C THR A 110 -8.05 -11.53 -6.48
N GLU A 111 -9.00 -10.63 -6.69
CA GLU A 111 -9.22 -9.40 -5.92
C GLU A 111 -10.70 -9.24 -5.50
N ILE A 112 -10.93 -8.56 -4.38
CA ILE A 112 -12.28 -8.27 -3.88
C ILE A 112 -12.90 -7.10 -4.65
N LEU A 113 -12.21 -5.95 -4.69
CA LEU A 113 -12.57 -4.82 -5.52
C LEU A 113 -11.59 -4.71 -6.68
N SER A 114 -12.09 -4.94 -7.87
CA SER A 114 -11.32 -4.97 -9.11
C SER A 114 -11.34 -3.60 -9.77
N ILE A 115 -10.17 -2.95 -9.85
CA ILE A 115 -10.03 -1.65 -10.51
C ILE A 115 -9.55 -1.86 -11.95
N LYS A 116 -10.14 -1.14 -12.88
CA LYS A 116 -9.74 -1.13 -14.29
C LYS A 116 -9.06 0.18 -14.68
N SER A 117 -8.47 0.18 -15.87
CA SER A 117 -7.81 1.36 -16.42
C SER A 117 -8.69 2.60 -16.42
N LYS A 118 -8.07 3.76 -16.29
CA LYS A 118 -8.70 5.09 -16.31
C LYS A 118 -9.75 5.31 -15.22
N THR A 119 -9.49 4.72 -14.04
CA THR A 119 -10.39 4.84 -12.90
C THR A 119 -9.74 5.63 -11.77
N VAL A 120 -10.45 6.62 -11.26
CA VAL A 120 -10.19 7.25 -9.96
C VAL A 120 -11.09 6.59 -8.92
N LEU A 121 -10.52 6.06 -7.86
CA LEU A 121 -11.23 5.68 -6.64
C LEU A 121 -11.01 6.80 -5.62
N HIS A 122 -12.04 7.62 -5.40
CA HIS A 122 -11.99 8.80 -4.56
C HIS A 122 -12.75 8.60 -3.25
N LEU A 123 -12.06 8.75 -2.14
CA LEU A 123 -12.64 8.69 -0.80
C LEU A 123 -12.84 10.11 -0.28
N CYS A 124 -14.08 10.54 -0.12
CA CYS A 124 -14.37 11.84 0.49
C CYS A 124 -13.88 11.91 1.94
N ALA A 125 -13.71 13.11 2.47
CA ALA A 125 -13.43 13.32 3.88
C ALA A 125 -14.48 12.61 4.75
N GLY A 126 -14.04 11.85 5.74
CA GLY A 126 -14.91 11.02 6.59
C GLY A 126 -15.39 9.70 5.97
N ALA A 127 -14.94 9.36 4.76
CA ALA A 127 -15.19 8.05 4.17
C ALA A 127 -14.28 6.97 4.77
N THR A 128 -14.83 5.82 5.09
CA THR A 128 -14.07 4.62 5.46
C THR A 128 -14.49 3.44 4.60
N LEU A 129 -13.58 2.95 3.76
CA LEU A 129 -13.69 1.62 3.15
C LEU A 129 -13.18 0.60 4.17
N GLN A 130 -14.08 -0.16 4.77
CA GLN A 130 -13.77 -1.09 5.83
C GLN A 130 -13.90 -2.53 5.35
N LEU A 131 -12.81 -3.31 5.46
CA LEU A 131 -12.89 -4.76 5.22
C LEU A 131 -13.84 -5.39 6.25
N VAL A 132 -14.62 -6.38 5.86
CA VAL A 132 -15.41 -7.16 6.79
C VAL A 132 -14.53 -7.93 7.77
N GLU A 133 -15.09 -8.34 8.88
CA GLU A 133 -14.38 -9.06 9.94
C GLU A 133 -13.72 -10.35 9.41
N TYR A 134 -12.65 -10.76 10.08
CA TYR A 134 -12.04 -12.06 9.86
C TYR A 134 -13.07 -13.19 9.91
N GLY A 135 -12.97 -14.11 8.96
CA GLY A 135 -13.91 -15.22 8.80
C GLY A 135 -15.11 -14.92 7.89
N LYS A 136 -15.42 -13.64 7.66
CA LYS A 136 -16.41 -13.23 6.65
C LYS A 136 -15.75 -12.89 5.30
N ALA A 137 -14.49 -12.44 5.31
CA ALA A 137 -13.70 -12.24 4.10
C ALA A 137 -13.10 -13.56 3.62
N PRO A 138 -12.87 -13.72 2.30
CA PRO A 138 -12.10 -14.85 1.78
C PRO A 138 -10.70 -14.88 2.40
N ASN A 139 -10.28 -16.01 2.97
CA ASN A 139 -8.97 -16.18 3.60
C ASN A 139 -7.95 -16.93 2.72
N ASN A 140 -8.13 -16.90 1.44
CA ASN A 140 -7.16 -17.33 0.46
C ASN A 140 -6.39 -16.12 -0.09
N LYS A 141 -5.30 -16.31 -0.79
CA LYS A 141 -4.36 -15.30 -1.33
C LYS A 141 -5.01 -14.16 -2.13
N THR A 142 -5.92 -13.45 -1.54
CA THR A 142 -6.76 -12.46 -2.19
C THR A 142 -6.13 -11.07 -2.05
N ILE A 143 -6.15 -10.30 -3.12
CA ILE A 143 -5.91 -8.87 -3.11
C ILE A 143 -7.23 -8.22 -2.73
N PHE A 144 -7.22 -7.25 -1.81
CA PHE A 144 -8.46 -6.63 -1.39
C PHE A 144 -8.93 -5.57 -2.37
N ILE A 145 -8.04 -4.67 -2.80
CA ILE A 145 -8.35 -3.60 -3.78
C ILE A 145 -7.25 -3.58 -4.86
N GLY A 146 -7.60 -3.61 -6.12
CA GLY A 146 -6.62 -3.44 -7.19
C GLY A 146 -6.86 -4.24 -8.45
N CYS A 147 -5.74 -4.71 -9.05
CA CYS A 147 -5.77 -5.55 -10.24
C CYS A 147 -4.68 -6.61 -10.20
N LYS A 148 -5.05 -7.86 -10.46
CA LYS A 148 -4.13 -9.00 -10.53
C LYS A 148 -4.17 -9.64 -11.91
N ASN A 149 -3.00 -10.06 -12.42
CA ASN A 149 -2.87 -10.76 -13.70
C ASN A 149 -3.50 -10.04 -14.91
N ARG A 150 -3.78 -8.73 -14.78
CA ARG A 150 -4.38 -7.93 -15.85
C ARG A 150 -3.62 -6.61 -15.97
N LYS A 151 -3.27 -6.26 -17.19
CA LYS A 151 -2.63 -4.97 -17.48
C LYS A 151 -3.67 -3.87 -17.39
N GLN A 152 -3.56 -3.02 -16.37
CA GLN A 152 -4.39 -1.85 -16.14
C GLN A 152 -3.48 -0.63 -16.01
N SER A 153 -3.89 0.50 -16.53
CA SER A 153 -3.10 1.74 -16.51
C SER A 153 -3.99 2.94 -16.20
N ASP A 154 -3.37 4.03 -15.77
CA ASP A 154 -4.12 5.22 -15.42
C ASP A 154 -5.09 4.95 -14.27
N ILE A 155 -4.55 4.57 -13.12
CA ILE A 155 -5.34 4.33 -11.90
C ILE A 155 -4.93 5.36 -10.86
N ILE A 156 -5.93 6.01 -10.25
CA ILE A 156 -5.75 6.87 -9.09
C ILE A 156 -6.56 6.29 -7.93
N ILE A 157 -5.93 6.18 -6.77
CA ILE A 157 -6.59 5.94 -5.49
C ILE A 157 -6.27 7.14 -4.61
N GLU A 158 -7.29 7.90 -4.24
CA GLU A 158 -7.08 9.15 -3.51
C GLU A 158 -8.13 9.39 -2.43
N GLY A 159 -7.77 10.27 -1.53
CA GLY A 159 -8.69 10.77 -0.51
C GLY A 159 -8.56 12.27 -0.32
N GLU A 160 -9.23 12.79 0.70
CA GLU A 160 -9.22 14.19 1.11
C GLU A 160 -8.45 14.38 2.45
N GLY A 161 -7.44 13.54 2.71
CA GLY A 161 -6.61 13.58 3.89
C GLY A 161 -6.83 12.40 4.85
N GLU A 162 -6.37 12.50 6.09
CA GLU A 162 -6.35 11.40 7.06
C GLU A 162 -7.73 10.89 7.49
N THR A 163 -8.80 11.61 7.19
CA THR A 163 -10.18 11.17 7.45
C THR A 163 -10.76 10.32 6.32
N SER A 164 -10.06 10.22 5.19
CA SER A 164 -10.35 9.29 4.10
C SER A 164 -9.59 7.99 4.38
N VAL A 165 -10.28 6.94 4.81
CA VAL A 165 -9.66 5.77 5.43
C VAL A 165 -9.94 4.48 4.66
N ILE A 166 -8.91 3.65 4.55
CA ILE A 166 -9.03 2.23 4.19
C ILE A 166 -8.65 1.43 5.44
N ASP A 167 -9.58 0.66 5.99
CA ASP A 167 -9.42 -0.09 7.25
C ASP A 167 -9.57 -1.60 7.01
N GLY A 168 -8.51 -2.33 7.26
CA GLY A 168 -8.45 -3.78 7.05
C GLY A 168 -8.94 -4.63 8.20
N GLN A 169 -9.31 -4.05 9.36
CA GLN A 169 -9.70 -4.77 10.57
C GLN A 169 -8.74 -5.91 10.96
N GLY A 170 -7.43 -5.68 10.86
CA GLY A 170 -6.36 -6.67 10.88
C GLY A 170 -6.17 -7.46 12.18
N ALA A 171 -6.61 -6.93 13.33
CA ALA A 171 -6.31 -7.51 14.64
C ALA A 171 -6.63 -9.02 14.74
N ARG A 172 -7.79 -9.43 14.23
CA ARG A 172 -8.21 -10.84 14.23
C ARG A 172 -7.47 -11.68 13.19
N TRP A 173 -7.07 -11.06 12.08
CA TRP A 173 -6.22 -11.68 11.07
C TRP A 173 -4.82 -11.99 11.61
N TRP A 174 -4.22 -11.04 12.34
CA TRP A 174 -2.90 -11.23 12.95
C TRP A 174 -2.92 -12.32 14.00
N LEU A 175 -3.97 -12.36 14.83
CA LEU A 175 -4.14 -13.42 15.81
C LEU A 175 -4.30 -14.81 15.16
N ALA A 176 -5.04 -14.89 14.05
CA ALA A 176 -5.19 -16.14 13.29
C ALA A 176 -3.85 -16.61 12.72
N ARG A 177 -3.02 -15.67 12.22
CA ARG A 177 -1.68 -15.98 11.75
C ARG A 177 -0.80 -16.55 12.86
N GLU A 178 -0.80 -15.95 14.05
CA GLU A 178 -0.04 -16.47 15.19
C GLU A 178 -0.47 -17.87 15.60
N LYS A 179 -1.75 -18.15 15.51
CA LYS A 179 -2.31 -19.49 15.77
C LYS A 179 -2.05 -20.48 14.63
N LYS A 180 -1.33 -20.06 13.58
CA LYS A 180 -1.06 -20.88 12.40
C LYS A 180 -2.33 -21.38 11.71
N GLU A 181 -3.42 -20.64 11.82
CA GLU A 181 -4.59 -20.87 11.00
C GLU A 181 -4.20 -20.68 9.53
N THR A 182 -4.67 -21.57 8.65
CA THR A 182 -4.26 -21.57 7.25
C THR A 182 -4.88 -20.39 6.50
N PHE A 183 -4.16 -19.31 6.41
CA PHE A 183 -4.52 -18.21 5.53
C PHE A 183 -3.27 -17.44 5.09
N ASN A 184 -3.35 -16.82 3.95
CA ASN A 184 -2.31 -15.92 3.45
C ASN A 184 -3.02 -14.70 2.89
N PRO A 185 -3.23 -13.64 3.70
CA PRO A 185 -3.87 -12.44 3.23
C PRO A 185 -3.02 -11.81 2.13
N GLY A 186 -3.68 -11.34 1.08
CA GLY A 186 -3.03 -10.55 0.05
C GLY A 186 -2.70 -9.14 0.55
N ALA A 187 -2.22 -8.30 -0.36
CA ALA A 187 -2.06 -6.89 -0.07
C ALA A 187 -3.42 -6.18 -0.02
N MET A 188 -3.55 -5.15 0.84
CA MET A 188 -4.75 -4.33 0.86
C MET A 188 -4.94 -3.62 -0.48
N ILE A 189 -3.90 -2.98 -1.00
CA ILE A 189 -3.88 -2.42 -2.35
C ILE A 189 -2.78 -3.13 -3.15
N ARG A 190 -3.11 -3.64 -4.34
CA ARG A 190 -2.11 -4.21 -5.24
C ARG A 190 -2.38 -3.87 -6.70
N LEU A 191 -1.42 -3.19 -7.32
CA LEU A 191 -1.42 -2.83 -8.73
C LEU A 191 -0.31 -3.62 -9.44
N GLU A 192 -0.69 -4.76 -10.03
CA GLU A 192 0.26 -5.81 -10.37
C GLU A 192 0.88 -5.65 -11.76
N GLN A 193 0.12 -5.15 -12.73
CA GLN A 193 0.58 -4.97 -14.11
C GLN A 193 0.03 -3.67 -14.71
N GLY A 194 0.84 -3.00 -15.49
CA GLY A 194 0.45 -1.77 -16.17
C GLY A 194 1.35 -0.57 -15.82
N THR A 195 0.81 0.63 -15.93
CA THR A 195 1.62 1.85 -15.76
C THR A 195 0.76 3.06 -15.38
N ARG A 196 1.39 4.10 -14.86
CA ARG A 196 0.77 5.36 -14.45
C ARG A 196 -0.24 5.16 -13.33
N PHE A 197 0.29 4.92 -12.14
CA PHE A 197 -0.48 4.80 -10.91
C PHE A 197 -0.21 5.99 -9.99
N LEU A 198 -1.25 6.49 -9.34
CA LEU A 198 -1.15 7.56 -8.36
C LEU A 198 -1.98 7.21 -7.12
N LEU A 199 -1.33 7.17 -5.96
CA LEU A 199 -1.96 6.92 -4.67
C LEU A 199 -1.66 8.12 -3.76
N ARG A 200 -2.70 8.83 -3.24
CA ARG A 200 -2.46 10.05 -2.47
C ARG A 200 -3.56 10.43 -1.48
N ASN A 201 -3.18 11.22 -0.48
CA ASN A 201 -4.10 11.93 0.43
C ASN A 201 -5.08 11.04 1.18
N PHE A 202 -4.69 9.85 1.62
CA PHE A 202 -5.53 8.99 2.42
C PHE A 202 -4.77 8.29 3.54
N LYS A 203 -5.51 7.73 4.48
CA LYS A 203 -4.99 6.85 5.51
C LYS A 203 -5.35 5.40 5.22
N ILE A 204 -4.39 4.50 5.43
CA ILE A 204 -4.61 3.06 5.43
C ILE A 204 -4.21 2.50 6.78
N GLN A 205 -5.00 1.60 7.35
CA GLN A 205 -4.76 1.10 8.69
C GLN A 205 -5.27 -0.32 8.89
N ASN A 206 -4.72 -1.00 9.90
CA ASN A 206 -5.15 -2.32 10.35
C ASN A 206 -5.27 -3.33 9.20
N THR A 207 -4.30 -3.36 8.28
CA THR A 207 -4.37 -4.29 7.15
C THR A 207 -4.04 -5.73 7.59
N PRO A 208 -4.68 -6.74 6.99
CA PRO A 208 -4.38 -8.15 7.31
C PRO A 208 -2.95 -8.57 6.98
N GLY A 209 -2.33 -7.95 5.99
CA GLY A 209 -0.98 -8.20 5.50
C GLY A 209 -0.37 -6.93 4.91
N VAL A 210 0.37 -7.02 3.81
CA VAL A 210 1.00 -5.87 3.14
C VAL A 210 -0.02 -4.77 2.84
N ASN A 211 0.35 -3.52 3.11
CA ASN A 211 -0.53 -2.38 2.86
C ASN A 211 -0.64 -2.09 1.36
N ILE A 212 0.46 -1.76 0.71
CA ILE A 212 0.50 -1.40 -0.72
C ILE A 212 1.56 -2.24 -1.42
N THR A 213 1.21 -2.88 -2.52
CA THR A 213 2.16 -3.55 -3.40
C THR A 213 2.06 -2.99 -4.81
N ILE A 214 3.19 -2.57 -5.36
CA ILE A 214 3.30 -2.12 -6.75
C ILE A 214 4.12 -3.12 -7.54
N SER A 215 3.54 -3.61 -8.61
CA SER A 215 4.10 -4.55 -9.56
C SER A 215 4.16 -6.01 -9.07
N ASN A 216 4.56 -6.85 -9.98
CA ASN A 216 4.93 -8.24 -9.79
C ASN A 216 5.94 -8.61 -10.88
N SER A 217 7.17 -8.83 -10.49
CA SER A 217 8.25 -9.18 -11.42
C SER A 217 8.37 -8.19 -12.60
N GLY A 218 8.48 -6.91 -12.32
CA GLY A 218 8.69 -5.84 -13.31
C GLY A 218 7.50 -5.53 -14.24
N LYS A 219 6.33 -6.12 -14.02
CA LYS A 219 5.19 -5.96 -14.95
C LYS A 219 4.40 -4.66 -14.78
N ALA A 220 4.56 -3.96 -13.67
CA ALA A 220 4.02 -2.63 -13.48
C ALA A 220 5.15 -1.61 -13.28
N SER A 221 4.92 -0.39 -13.70
CA SER A 221 5.90 0.69 -13.64
C SER A 221 5.24 2.06 -13.54
N HIS A 222 6.03 3.10 -13.23
CA HIS A 222 5.58 4.47 -13.17
C HIS A 222 4.43 4.66 -12.16
N ALA A 223 4.76 4.52 -10.89
CA ALA A 223 3.84 4.78 -9.78
C ALA A 223 4.35 5.93 -8.91
N THR A 224 3.42 6.76 -8.46
CA THR A 224 3.66 7.80 -7.47
C THR A 224 2.77 7.57 -6.26
N ILE A 225 3.35 7.63 -5.07
CA ILE A 225 2.65 7.49 -3.79
C ILE A 225 3.06 8.68 -2.93
N HIS A 226 2.11 9.51 -2.51
CA HIS A 226 2.43 10.65 -1.66
C HIS A 226 1.29 11.07 -0.74
N ASP A 227 1.63 11.74 0.35
CA ASP A 227 0.67 12.16 1.36
C ASP A 227 -0.20 11.00 1.87
N VAL A 228 0.39 9.81 1.97
CA VAL A 228 -0.28 8.61 2.49
C VAL A 228 0.20 8.34 3.91
N LYS A 229 -0.77 8.09 4.80
CA LYS A 229 -0.50 7.64 6.15
C LYS A 229 -0.80 6.15 6.29
N ILE A 230 0.22 5.38 6.64
CA ILE A 230 0.08 3.96 7.00
C ILE A 230 0.19 3.83 8.51
N SER A 231 -0.81 3.21 9.14
CA SER A 231 -0.90 3.15 10.59
C SER A 231 -1.27 1.75 11.07
N GLU A 232 -0.23 0.95 11.31
CA GLU A 232 -0.34 -0.37 11.90
C GLU A 232 0.32 -0.38 13.29
N PRO A 233 -0.11 -1.24 14.21
CA PRO A 233 0.63 -1.43 15.45
C PRO A 233 2.01 -2.04 15.16
N ALA A 234 2.97 -1.80 16.06
CA ALA A 234 4.25 -2.48 15.98
C ALA A 234 4.10 -4.00 16.12
N SER A 235 4.87 -4.76 15.35
CA SER A 235 4.94 -6.20 15.53
C SER A 235 5.75 -6.56 16.77
N GLU A 236 5.15 -7.34 17.66
CA GLU A 236 5.84 -7.99 18.78
C GLU A 236 5.83 -9.50 18.56
N ALA A 237 6.84 -9.97 17.84
CA ALA A 237 6.97 -11.40 17.51
C ALA A 237 6.90 -12.28 18.74
N GLY A 238 6.07 -13.34 18.70
CA GLY A 238 5.94 -14.32 19.75
C GLY A 238 5.18 -13.87 21.00
N LYS A 239 4.55 -12.70 20.99
CA LYS A 239 3.81 -12.15 22.14
C LYS A 239 2.31 -12.00 21.91
N GLY A 240 1.74 -12.61 20.89
CA GLY A 240 0.30 -12.49 20.58
C GLY A 240 -0.14 -11.11 20.15
N LYS A 241 0.79 -10.24 19.74
CA LYS A 241 0.55 -8.86 19.33
C LYS A 241 1.31 -8.59 18.04
N ALA A 242 0.88 -9.19 16.96
CA ALA A 242 1.73 -9.13 15.80
C ALA A 242 0.99 -8.69 14.55
N SER A 243 1.28 -7.51 14.09
CA SER A 243 1.01 -7.06 12.73
C SER A 243 2.12 -7.52 11.77
N HIS A 244 2.53 -8.79 11.84
CA HIS A 244 3.59 -9.33 10.98
C HIS A 244 3.23 -9.22 9.50
N ASN A 245 4.25 -8.91 8.68
CA ASN A 245 4.11 -8.76 7.23
C ASN A 245 3.05 -7.72 6.84
N THR A 246 2.93 -6.67 7.64
CA THR A 246 2.18 -5.48 7.27
C THR A 246 3.12 -4.44 6.66
N ASP A 247 3.96 -4.87 5.72
CA ASP A 247 4.86 -3.99 5.00
C ASP A 247 4.09 -2.75 4.52
N GLY A 248 4.70 -1.59 4.64
CA GLY A 248 4.05 -0.35 4.23
C GLY A 248 3.90 -0.29 2.72
N VAL A 249 4.99 -0.18 2.00
CA VAL A 249 4.99 -0.24 0.54
C VAL A 249 6.02 -1.27 0.07
N SER A 250 5.55 -2.27 -0.68
CA SER A 250 6.37 -3.32 -1.28
C SER A 250 6.46 -3.11 -2.80
N ILE A 251 7.69 -2.95 -3.31
CA ILE A 251 7.98 -2.53 -4.68
C ILE A 251 8.63 -3.68 -5.45
N TRP A 252 8.06 -4.05 -6.60
CA TRP A 252 8.51 -5.14 -7.47
C TRP A 252 8.62 -4.71 -8.93
N GLY A 253 8.94 -3.45 -9.19
CA GLY A 253 9.03 -2.92 -10.55
C GLY A 253 9.64 -1.53 -10.60
N PRO A 254 9.89 -1.00 -11.80
CA PRO A 254 10.67 0.20 -11.99
C PRO A 254 9.86 1.50 -11.98
N TYR A 255 10.60 2.61 -11.80
CA TYR A 255 10.12 3.99 -11.90
C TYR A 255 9.04 4.32 -10.87
N ILE A 256 9.37 4.22 -9.60
CA ILE A 256 8.43 4.46 -8.50
C ILE A 256 8.95 5.56 -7.59
N ASN A 257 8.07 6.52 -7.30
CA ASN A 257 8.32 7.63 -6.39
C ASN A 257 7.40 7.54 -5.17
N ILE A 258 7.99 7.74 -3.99
CA ILE A 258 7.26 7.77 -2.72
C ILE A 258 7.74 8.99 -1.94
N TYR A 259 6.84 9.92 -1.59
CA TYR A 259 7.24 11.09 -0.83
C TYR A 259 6.16 11.60 0.12
N ASN A 260 6.60 12.37 1.11
CA ASN A 260 5.72 12.98 2.11
C ASN A 260 4.75 11.98 2.76
N CYS A 261 5.23 10.75 3.00
CA CYS A 261 4.44 9.69 3.61
C CYS A 261 4.81 9.50 5.08
N ASN A 262 3.81 9.12 5.88
CA ASN A 262 3.98 8.75 7.29
C ASN A 262 3.65 7.28 7.47
N ILE A 263 4.67 6.44 7.69
CA ILE A 263 4.53 4.99 7.67
C ILE A 263 4.96 4.39 9.02
N SER A 264 4.00 3.81 9.73
CA SER A 264 4.22 3.02 10.94
C SER A 264 3.54 1.66 10.76
N ASN A 265 4.29 0.58 10.90
CA ASN A 265 3.78 -0.76 10.60
C ASN A 265 4.53 -1.84 11.39
N GLY A 266 4.25 -3.09 11.10
CA GLY A 266 4.84 -4.24 11.80
C GLY A 266 5.89 -4.99 10.99
N ASP A 267 6.30 -4.48 9.83
CA ASP A 267 7.38 -5.05 9.00
C ASP A 267 8.13 -3.92 8.26
N ASP A 268 8.67 -4.14 7.07
CA ASP A 268 9.41 -3.11 6.32
C ASP A 268 8.54 -1.87 6.05
N ASN A 269 9.04 -0.66 6.34
CA ASN A 269 8.26 0.55 6.04
C ASN A 269 8.14 0.77 4.54
N VAL A 270 9.26 0.71 3.84
CA VAL A 270 9.31 0.60 2.37
C VAL A 270 10.34 -0.46 2.02
N VAL A 271 9.96 -1.43 1.21
CA VAL A 271 10.85 -2.47 0.72
C VAL A 271 10.90 -2.49 -0.81
N VAL A 272 12.12 -2.55 -1.33
CA VAL A 272 12.39 -2.70 -2.76
C VAL A 272 12.86 -4.13 -3.01
N ASP A 273 12.07 -4.87 -3.75
CA ASP A 273 12.33 -6.25 -4.15
C ASP A 273 12.67 -6.35 -5.66
N ALA A 274 12.78 -7.57 -6.18
CA ALA A 274 13.22 -7.87 -7.52
C ALA A 274 12.60 -6.98 -8.62
N ASP A 275 13.43 -6.57 -9.58
CA ASP A 275 13.08 -5.66 -10.67
C ASP A 275 12.75 -4.21 -10.23
N GLY A 276 12.94 -3.86 -8.96
CA GLY A 276 12.83 -2.50 -8.47
C GLY A 276 13.98 -1.64 -8.99
N GLN A 277 13.70 -0.77 -9.97
CA GLN A 277 14.70 0.08 -10.59
C GLN A 277 14.25 1.53 -10.67
N TYR A 278 15.18 2.46 -10.48
CA TYR A 278 14.86 3.88 -10.47
C TYR A 278 13.76 4.22 -9.44
N ILE A 279 14.05 3.88 -8.20
CA ILE A 279 13.16 4.09 -7.07
C ILE A 279 13.64 5.28 -6.26
N HIS A 280 12.77 6.25 -6.02
CA HIS A 280 13.07 7.39 -5.17
C HIS A 280 12.04 7.49 -4.05
N VAL A 281 12.53 7.48 -2.81
CA VAL A 281 11.74 7.64 -1.58
C VAL A 281 12.30 8.82 -0.82
N TRP A 282 11.49 9.87 -0.57
CA TRP A 282 12.02 11.06 0.11
C TRP A 282 10.98 11.78 0.98
N ASP A 283 11.46 12.62 1.88
CA ASP A 283 10.64 13.42 2.78
C ASP A 283 9.63 12.57 3.56
N CYS A 284 10.01 11.36 3.98
CA CYS A 284 9.14 10.42 4.66
C CYS A 284 9.48 10.29 6.15
N TYR A 285 8.44 10.03 6.94
CA TYR A 285 8.56 9.65 8.33
C TYR A 285 8.26 8.15 8.48
N PHE A 286 9.21 7.40 9.05
CA PHE A 286 9.04 6.00 9.44
C PHE A 286 8.96 5.89 10.96
N GLY A 287 7.81 5.46 11.45
CA GLY A 287 7.58 5.20 12.87
C GLY A 287 8.05 3.80 13.27
N THR A 288 7.14 2.94 13.74
CA THR A 288 7.48 1.52 13.95
C THR A 288 7.63 0.81 12.61
N GLY A 289 8.41 -0.26 12.59
CA GLY A 289 8.67 -1.07 11.39
C GLY A 289 10.12 -1.53 11.30
N HIS A 290 10.51 -2.01 10.11
CA HIS A 290 11.86 -2.50 9.85
C HIS A 290 12.69 -1.53 8.97
N GLY A 291 12.24 -0.29 8.77
CA GLY A 291 12.99 0.78 8.12
C GLY A 291 12.96 0.74 6.59
N ALA A 292 14.01 1.32 5.99
CA ALA A 292 14.25 1.36 4.55
C ALA A 292 14.94 0.07 4.12
N SER A 293 14.20 -0.81 3.43
CA SER A 293 14.65 -2.17 3.14
C SER A 293 14.87 -2.41 1.65
N ILE A 294 15.91 -3.17 1.31
CA ILE A 294 16.12 -3.77 -0.01
C ILE A 294 16.17 -5.29 0.18
N GLY A 295 15.31 -5.99 -0.55
CA GLY A 295 15.19 -7.46 -0.50
C GLY A 295 14.18 -8.00 0.52
N SER A 296 14.06 -9.28 0.61
CA SER A 296 15.02 -10.38 0.33
C SER A 296 15.08 -10.94 -1.10
N PHE A 297 14.32 -10.42 -2.03
CA PHE A 297 14.45 -10.75 -3.46
C PHE A 297 15.14 -9.56 -4.12
N THR A 298 16.44 -9.68 -4.43
CA THR A 298 17.22 -8.53 -4.89
C THR A 298 17.64 -8.64 -6.34
N SER A 299 17.19 -9.65 -7.07
CA SER A 299 17.53 -9.80 -8.49
C SER A 299 17.17 -8.54 -9.27
N ASN A 300 18.17 -7.94 -9.92
CA ASN A 300 18.01 -6.79 -10.80
C ASN A 300 17.45 -5.53 -10.09
N VAL A 301 17.76 -5.33 -8.80
CA VAL A 301 17.42 -4.10 -8.06
C VAL A 301 18.51 -3.08 -8.30
N LYS A 302 18.15 -1.90 -8.84
CA LYS A 302 19.12 -0.88 -9.28
C LYS A 302 18.60 0.53 -9.08
N HIS A 303 19.53 1.47 -8.86
CA HIS A 303 19.22 2.88 -8.79
C HIS A 303 18.11 3.18 -7.77
N VAL A 304 18.37 2.83 -6.50
CA VAL A 304 17.45 3.06 -5.38
C VAL A 304 17.98 4.17 -4.52
N TRP A 305 17.18 5.18 -4.31
CA TRP A 305 17.55 6.34 -3.49
C TRP A 305 16.50 6.61 -2.41
N PHE A 306 16.91 6.53 -1.16
CA PHE A 306 16.17 7.02 -0.02
C PHE A 306 16.82 8.32 0.45
N ASP A 307 16.07 9.42 0.51
CA ASP A 307 16.57 10.74 0.88
C ASP A 307 15.67 11.44 1.89
N ASN A 308 16.27 12.14 2.85
CA ASN A 308 15.56 12.89 3.88
C ASN A 308 14.49 12.05 4.61
N ILE A 309 14.93 10.93 5.21
CA ILE A 309 14.06 10.02 5.94
C ILE A 309 14.23 10.25 7.45
N THR A 310 13.14 10.56 8.13
CA THR A 310 13.09 10.64 9.59
C THR A 310 12.53 9.33 10.15
N MET A 311 13.31 8.69 11.04
CA MET A 311 12.91 7.44 11.70
C MET A 311 12.79 7.61 13.20
N ASN A 312 11.73 7.01 13.79
CA ASN A 312 11.56 7.01 15.24
C ASN A 312 10.93 5.70 15.71
N GLY A 313 11.77 4.81 16.26
CA GLY A 313 11.34 3.56 16.86
C GLY A 313 11.28 2.37 15.90
N THR A 314 11.89 2.46 14.71
CA THR A 314 12.07 1.31 13.80
C THR A 314 13.05 0.29 14.39
N THR A 315 12.89 -0.98 14.07
CA THR A 315 13.83 -2.04 14.48
C THR A 315 15.11 -2.01 13.65
N ALA A 316 15.04 -1.59 12.40
CA ALA A 316 16.20 -1.31 11.57
C ALA A 316 16.08 0.07 10.93
N GLY A 317 17.18 0.68 10.57
CA GLY A 317 17.25 1.90 9.79
C GLY A 317 17.37 1.58 8.30
N ILE A 318 18.59 1.34 7.85
CA ILE A 318 18.88 0.85 6.49
C ILE A 318 19.08 -0.65 6.59
N ARG A 319 18.29 -1.40 5.80
CA ARG A 319 18.30 -2.86 5.84
C ARG A 319 18.49 -3.45 4.43
N LEU A 320 19.66 -4.04 4.21
CA LEU A 320 19.98 -4.73 2.96
C LEU A 320 19.98 -6.23 3.23
N LYS A 321 19.18 -6.99 2.50
CA LYS A 321 19.06 -8.43 2.71
C LYS A 321 18.88 -9.17 1.39
N THR A 322 19.71 -10.17 1.13
CA THR A 322 19.52 -11.06 0.00
C THR A 322 19.10 -12.43 0.51
N GLY A 323 17.96 -12.89 0.05
CA GLY A 323 17.42 -14.19 0.46
C GLY A 323 18.13 -15.36 -0.21
N VAL A 324 17.94 -16.54 0.39
CA VAL A 324 18.44 -17.80 -0.14
C VAL A 324 17.30 -18.73 -0.52
N ASN A 325 17.50 -19.52 -1.56
CA ASN A 325 16.65 -20.67 -1.87
C ASN A 325 17.29 -21.94 -1.29
N LYS A 326 16.46 -22.77 -0.67
CA LYS A 326 16.91 -24.03 -0.08
C LYS A 326 16.17 -25.20 -0.69
N ASP A 327 16.86 -26.35 -0.78
CA ASP A 327 16.25 -27.64 -1.11
C ASP A 327 15.42 -28.20 0.07
N LYS A 328 14.84 -29.37 -0.14
CA LYS A 328 14.03 -30.03 0.92
C LYS A 328 14.87 -30.46 2.13
N SER A 329 16.17 -30.60 1.97
CA SER A 329 17.12 -30.95 3.04
C SER A 329 17.66 -29.73 3.78
N GLY A 330 17.28 -28.50 3.34
CA GLY A 330 17.71 -27.24 3.94
C GLY A 330 19.01 -26.69 3.37
N ASN A 331 19.62 -27.32 2.36
CA ASN A 331 20.85 -26.82 1.73
C ASN A 331 20.53 -25.61 0.84
N ILE A 332 21.39 -24.60 0.87
CA ILE A 332 21.28 -23.44 -0.01
C ILE A 332 21.56 -23.88 -1.45
N THR A 333 20.63 -23.60 -2.35
CA THR A 333 20.72 -23.95 -3.77
C THR A 333 21.03 -22.75 -4.65
N SER A 334 20.62 -21.54 -4.25
CA SER A 334 20.91 -20.29 -4.93
C SER A 334 20.61 -19.09 -4.06
N LEU A 335 21.15 -17.93 -4.40
CA LEU A 335 20.74 -16.65 -3.87
C LEU A 335 19.49 -16.14 -4.60
N ARG A 336 18.71 -15.27 -3.95
CA ARG A 336 17.59 -14.54 -4.56
C ARG A 336 18.01 -13.17 -5.07
N GLY A 337 19.30 -13.01 -5.36
CA GLY A 337 19.95 -11.79 -5.79
C GLY A 337 20.68 -11.96 -7.12
N GLY A 338 21.24 -10.85 -7.60
CA GLY A 338 22.08 -10.75 -8.77
C GLY A 338 21.78 -9.51 -9.60
N GLY A 339 22.82 -8.75 -9.93
CA GLY A 339 22.71 -7.52 -10.72
C GLY A 339 22.29 -6.29 -9.94
N GLU A 340 22.54 -6.28 -8.63
CA GLU A 340 22.29 -5.14 -7.75
C GLU A 340 23.32 -4.03 -7.99
N GLU A 341 22.86 -2.79 -8.10
CA GLU A 341 23.75 -1.62 -8.22
C GLU A 341 23.10 -0.31 -7.76
N ASP A 342 23.93 0.64 -7.35
CA ASP A 342 23.63 2.04 -7.06
C ASP A 342 22.48 2.23 -6.03
N PHE A 343 22.80 1.89 -4.78
CA PHE A 343 21.93 2.17 -3.64
C PHE A 343 22.42 3.41 -2.89
N ARG A 344 21.56 4.39 -2.73
CA ARG A 344 21.86 5.66 -2.07
C ARG A 344 20.95 5.90 -0.89
N PHE A 345 21.54 6.25 0.25
CA PHE A 345 20.83 6.58 1.47
C PHE A 345 21.42 7.88 2.00
N THR A 346 20.65 8.96 1.94
CA THR A 346 21.10 10.30 2.26
C THR A 346 20.16 10.99 3.24
N ASN A 347 20.69 11.88 4.07
CA ASN A 347 19.91 12.74 4.96
C ASN A 347 18.97 11.98 5.93
N PHE A 348 19.46 10.91 6.55
CA PHE A 348 18.70 10.14 7.53
C PHE A 348 18.80 10.73 8.92
N THR A 349 17.65 10.91 9.58
CA THR A 349 17.55 11.21 11.01
C THR A 349 16.96 10.01 11.73
N MET A 350 17.74 9.36 12.61
CA MET A 350 17.34 8.14 13.30
C MET A 350 17.25 8.34 14.80
N THR A 351 16.08 8.14 15.38
CA THR A 351 15.82 8.20 16.82
C THR A 351 15.25 6.87 17.29
N LYS A 352 15.81 6.31 18.36
CA LYS A 352 15.38 5.02 18.93
C LYS A 352 15.36 3.88 17.92
N VAL A 353 16.21 3.91 16.91
CA VAL A 353 16.39 2.83 15.93
C VAL A 353 17.28 1.77 16.55
N LYS A 354 16.79 0.51 16.61
CA LYS A 354 17.52 -0.57 17.29
C LYS A 354 18.80 -0.96 16.55
N ASN A 355 18.72 -1.15 15.24
CA ASN A 355 19.82 -1.52 14.36
C ASN A 355 19.92 -0.50 13.22
N PRO A 356 20.69 0.60 13.34
CA PRO A 356 20.76 1.63 12.30
C PRO A 356 21.15 1.11 10.92
N PHE A 357 22.04 0.10 10.88
CA PHE A 357 22.43 -0.61 9.65
C PHE A 357 22.32 -2.12 9.87
N SER A 358 21.73 -2.80 8.91
CA SER A 358 21.62 -4.25 8.89
C SER A 358 21.90 -4.75 7.47
N ILE A 359 22.94 -5.56 7.31
CA ILE A 359 23.30 -6.19 6.03
C ILE A 359 23.30 -7.69 6.26
N ASP A 360 22.45 -8.40 5.52
CA ASP A 360 22.27 -9.85 5.64
C ASP A 360 22.23 -10.46 4.23
N LEU A 361 23.31 -11.07 3.84
CA LEU A 361 23.49 -11.66 2.49
C LEU A 361 22.92 -13.08 2.37
N PHE A 362 22.46 -13.67 3.46
CA PHE A 362 21.93 -15.04 3.54
C PHE A 362 20.60 -15.12 4.27
N TYR A 363 19.81 -14.06 4.11
CA TYR A 363 18.54 -13.94 4.81
C TYR A 363 17.63 -15.14 4.53
N ASP A 364 17.24 -15.82 5.62
CA ASP A 364 16.24 -16.87 5.63
C ASP A 364 15.12 -16.50 6.62
N LYS A 365 13.89 -16.74 6.22
CA LYS A 365 12.71 -16.52 7.09
C LYS A 365 12.75 -17.34 8.39
N ASN A 366 13.56 -18.41 8.43
CA ASN A 366 13.79 -19.23 9.63
C ASN A 366 15.02 -18.76 10.41
N TYR A 367 15.63 -17.64 9.99
CA TYR A 367 16.77 -17.07 10.66
C TYR A 367 16.33 -16.55 12.03
N ASN A 368 16.52 -17.39 13.01
CA ASN A 368 16.67 -16.98 14.39
C ASN A 368 18.17 -16.69 14.53
N SER A 369 18.52 -15.66 15.21
CA SER A 369 19.89 -15.23 15.55
C SER A 369 20.69 -16.33 16.32
N ASP A 370 20.71 -17.53 15.77
CA ASP A 370 21.52 -18.64 16.25
C ASP A 370 22.90 -18.51 15.62
N PRO A 371 23.94 -18.20 16.42
CA PRO A 371 25.30 -18.04 15.92
C PRO A 371 25.81 -19.25 15.13
N ALA A 372 25.34 -20.45 15.44
CA ALA A 372 25.73 -21.65 14.69
C ALA A 372 25.14 -21.69 13.29
N VAL A 373 23.96 -21.11 13.06
CA VAL A 373 23.35 -20.98 11.74
C VAL A 373 24.07 -19.91 10.93
N ASP A 374 24.49 -18.82 11.58
CA ASP A 374 25.29 -17.76 10.96
C ASP A 374 26.62 -18.30 10.44
N GLU A 375 27.33 -19.04 11.27
CA GLU A 375 28.62 -19.62 10.91
C GLU A 375 28.47 -20.65 9.77
N ALA A 376 27.43 -21.46 9.78
CA ALA A 376 27.16 -22.41 8.70
C ALA A 376 26.78 -21.70 7.40
N ASN A 377 26.02 -20.62 7.46
CA ASN A 377 25.66 -19.81 6.31
C ASN A 377 26.91 -19.08 5.76
N GLN A 378 27.78 -18.52 6.60
CA GLN A 378 29.03 -17.89 6.19
C GLN A 378 29.95 -18.88 5.47
N ARG A 379 30.09 -20.09 5.97
CA ARG A 379 30.89 -21.15 5.31
C ARG A 379 30.33 -21.55 3.96
N ALA A 380 29.02 -21.53 3.77
CA ALA A 380 28.40 -21.78 2.47
C ALA A 380 28.73 -20.69 1.44
N VAL A 381 28.86 -19.42 1.89
CA VAL A 381 29.34 -18.30 1.05
C VAL A 381 30.77 -18.53 0.62
N ASP A 382 31.63 -18.75 1.62
CA ASP A 382 33.07 -18.87 1.38
C ASP A 382 33.38 -20.03 0.43
N SER A 383 32.53 -21.05 0.42
CA SER A 383 32.63 -22.19 -0.50
C SER A 383 31.99 -21.97 -1.88
N SER A 384 31.13 -20.97 -2.04
CA SER A 384 30.41 -20.67 -3.31
C SER A 384 30.99 -19.47 -4.08
N THR A 385 31.95 -18.76 -3.50
CA THR A 385 32.65 -17.66 -4.17
C THR A 385 33.73 -18.24 -5.09
N PRO A 386 33.72 -17.94 -6.40
CA PRO A 386 34.75 -18.45 -7.35
C PRO A 386 36.12 -17.87 -7.07
#